data_3461111453d3f758a3cf0cdb8bd44e87
#
_entry.id   3461111453d3f758a3cf0cdb8bd44e87
#
_cell.length_a   1.000
_cell.length_b   1.000
_cell.length_c   1.000
_cell.angle_alpha   90.00
_cell.angle_beta   90.00
_cell.angle_gamma   90.00
#
_symmetry.space_group_name_H-M   'P 1'
#
loop_
_entity.id
_entity.type
_entity.pdbx_description
1 polymer ?
#
loop_
_entity_poly.entity_id
_entity_poly.type
_entity_poly.pdbx_seq_one_letter_code
_entity_poly.pdbx_strand_id
1 'polypeptide(L)'
;MPVHHLLICDSHENTIIERFYLTPEERRKELSSNGNSSEIRAKYMKQWKERVISLTKPTWGDAYRGIYQVATVGDKFIVHISSGKLLFIITGSEDCDDFGLKEVLETIINVFKETCYGKKNVGKMLDEEIVKKSFGKLCVGLECIIDGGIVDNLNVEFIMLQTKLKDLSKFERDFKRKYKKNH
;
A
#
# COMPACT_ATOMS: atom_id res chain seq x y z
N MET A 1 -3.35 11.84 -9.30
CA MET A 1 -1.91 11.51 -9.28
C MET A 1 -1.77 10.01 -9.46
N PRO A 2 -1.10 9.54 -10.51
CA PRO A 2 -0.95 8.10 -10.78
C PRO A 2 0.24 7.50 -9.99
N VAL A 3 0.00 6.38 -9.33
CA VAL A 3 1.00 5.56 -8.63
C VAL A 3 1.32 4.35 -9.49
N HIS A 4 2.58 4.00 -9.60
CA HIS A 4 3.03 2.84 -10.37
C HIS A 4 3.26 1.60 -9.48
N HIS A 5 3.91 1.79 -8.32
CA HIS A 5 4.27 0.68 -7.44
C HIS A 5 4.27 1.11 -5.98
N LEU A 6 3.76 0.26 -5.11
CA LEU A 6 3.87 0.35 -3.65
C LEU A 6 4.50 -0.93 -3.12
N LEU A 7 5.57 -0.78 -2.36
CA LEU A 7 6.26 -1.87 -1.68
C LEU A 7 6.40 -1.56 -0.19
N ILE A 8 6.00 -2.50 0.64
CA ILE A 8 6.23 -2.47 2.10
C ILE A 8 7.02 -3.72 2.45
N CYS A 9 8.22 -3.54 2.98
CA CYS A 9 9.13 -4.61 3.32
C CYS A 9 9.83 -4.37 4.66
N ASP A 10 10.52 -5.38 5.18
CA ASP A 10 11.40 -5.26 6.33
C ASP A 10 12.86 -4.90 5.92
N SER A 11 13.75 -4.79 6.90
CA SER A 11 15.18 -4.52 6.68
C SER A 11 15.95 -5.63 5.94
N HIS A 12 15.37 -6.82 5.85
CA HIS A 12 15.92 -7.99 5.15
C HIS A 12 15.29 -8.18 3.77
N GLU A 13 14.58 -7.16 3.25
CA GLU A 13 13.90 -7.18 1.95
C GLU A 13 12.70 -8.17 1.88
N ASN A 14 12.27 -8.73 3.03
CA ASN A 14 11.08 -9.56 3.04
C ASN A 14 9.86 -8.69 2.74
N THR A 15 9.16 -9.01 1.65
CA THR A 15 7.97 -8.29 1.23
C THR A 15 6.78 -8.64 2.11
N ILE A 16 6.12 -7.62 2.62
CA ILE A 16 4.91 -7.74 3.45
C ILE A 16 3.68 -7.39 2.60
N ILE A 17 3.73 -6.28 1.89
CA ILE A 17 2.69 -5.86 0.93
C ILE A 17 3.39 -5.33 -0.32
N GLU A 18 2.88 -5.74 -1.47
CA GLU A 18 3.31 -5.24 -2.77
C GLU A 18 2.09 -5.03 -3.67
N ARG A 19 2.04 -3.89 -4.32
CA ARG A 19 1.01 -3.54 -5.29
C ARG A 19 1.65 -2.92 -6.52
N PHE A 20 1.34 -3.49 -7.68
CA PHE A 20 1.64 -2.90 -8.98
C PHE A 20 0.37 -2.36 -9.61
N TYR A 21 0.44 -1.13 -10.03
CA TYR A 21 -0.65 -0.46 -10.69
C TYR A 21 -0.28 -0.25 -12.16
N LEU A 22 -1.01 -0.92 -13.03
CA LEU A 22 -0.79 -0.81 -14.47
C LEU A 22 -1.45 0.46 -14.99
N THR A 23 -0.75 1.17 -15.86
CA THR A 23 -1.36 2.24 -16.63
C THR A 23 -2.48 1.70 -17.55
N PRO A 24 -3.44 2.54 -17.97
CA PRO A 24 -4.47 2.12 -18.93
C PRO A 24 -3.90 1.54 -20.22
N GLU A 25 -2.74 2.03 -20.66
CA GLU A 25 -2.05 1.53 -21.87
C GLU A 25 -1.43 0.16 -21.65
N GLU A 26 -0.78 -0.04 -20.51
CA GLU A 26 -0.23 -1.34 -20.13
C GLU A 26 -1.34 -2.39 -20.00
N ARG A 27 -2.48 -2.03 -19.40
CA ARG A 27 -3.67 -2.91 -19.33
C ARG A 27 -4.21 -3.26 -20.72
N ARG A 28 -4.27 -2.30 -21.66
CA ARG A 28 -4.69 -2.57 -23.04
C ARG A 28 -3.74 -3.52 -23.75
N LYS A 29 -2.44 -3.35 -23.57
CA LYS A 29 -1.42 -4.24 -24.13
C LYS A 29 -1.53 -5.66 -23.57
N GLU A 30 -1.78 -5.80 -22.28
CA GLU A 30 -2.03 -7.12 -21.65
C GLU A 30 -3.26 -7.82 -22.25
N LEU A 31 -4.36 -7.08 -22.43
CA LEU A 31 -5.60 -7.64 -23.00
C LEU A 31 -5.45 -8.07 -24.48
N SER A 32 -4.52 -7.45 -25.21
CA SER A 32 -4.26 -7.73 -26.63
C SER A 32 -3.20 -8.84 -26.86
N SER A 33 -2.44 -9.22 -25.83
CA SER A 33 -1.40 -10.24 -25.96
C SER A 33 -1.93 -11.64 -25.65
N ASN A 34 -2.05 -12.47 -26.69
CA ASN A 34 -2.46 -13.86 -26.56
C ASN A 34 -1.44 -14.70 -25.78
N GLY A 35 -1.83 -15.14 -24.58
CA GLY A 35 -1.33 -16.37 -23.95
C GLY A 35 -0.08 -16.30 -23.07
N ASN A 36 0.92 -15.42 -23.29
CA ASN A 36 2.17 -15.36 -22.49
C ASN A 36 2.31 -14.10 -21.62
N SER A 37 1.25 -13.34 -21.46
CA SER A 37 1.30 -12.05 -20.75
C SER A 37 1.60 -12.18 -19.25
N SER A 38 1.14 -13.24 -18.59
CA SER A 38 1.33 -13.45 -17.15
C SER A 38 2.81 -13.71 -16.76
N GLU A 39 3.54 -14.49 -17.54
CA GLU A 39 4.96 -14.76 -17.28
C GLU A 39 5.83 -13.54 -17.56
N ILE A 40 5.56 -12.82 -18.65
CA ILE A 40 6.26 -11.58 -19.00
C ILE A 40 6.02 -10.54 -17.91
N ARG A 41 4.79 -10.41 -17.45
CA ARG A 41 4.41 -9.53 -16.35
C ARG A 41 5.13 -9.89 -15.04
N ALA A 42 5.09 -11.15 -14.64
CA ALA A 42 5.77 -11.62 -13.42
C ALA A 42 7.27 -11.34 -13.46
N LYS A 43 7.92 -11.55 -14.61
CA LYS A 43 9.33 -11.23 -14.84
C LYS A 43 9.59 -9.73 -14.73
N TYR A 44 8.75 -8.89 -15.34
CA TYR A 44 8.85 -7.43 -15.27
C TYR A 44 8.70 -6.94 -13.83
N MET A 45 7.67 -7.39 -13.12
CA MET A 45 7.43 -7.00 -11.71
C MET A 45 8.60 -7.37 -10.82
N LYS A 46 9.17 -8.57 -11.00
CA LYS A 46 10.36 -9.01 -10.25
C LYS A 46 11.56 -8.12 -10.52
N GLN A 47 11.88 -7.86 -11.80
CA GLN A 47 13.01 -7.00 -12.19
C GLN A 47 12.81 -5.56 -11.71
N TRP A 48 11.58 -5.04 -11.78
CA TRP A 48 11.26 -3.71 -11.26
C TRP A 48 11.51 -3.61 -9.76
N LYS A 49 11.03 -4.56 -8.98
CA LYS A 49 11.24 -4.62 -7.54
C LYS A 49 12.72 -4.67 -7.17
N GLU A 50 13.48 -5.56 -7.80
CA GLU A 50 14.93 -5.68 -7.60
C GLU A 50 15.63 -4.34 -7.88
N ARG A 51 15.23 -3.63 -8.93
CA ARG A 51 15.75 -2.31 -9.28
C ARG A 51 15.40 -1.25 -8.25
N VAL A 52 14.14 -1.21 -7.80
CA VAL A 52 13.68 -0.26 -6.76
C VAL A 52 14.44 -0.48 -5.46
N ILE A 53 14.59 -1.73 -5.01
CA ILE A 53 15.37 -2.07 -3.82
C ILE A 53 16.83 -1.64 -3.99
N SER A 54 17.47 -1.97 -5.10
CA SER A 54 18.87 -1.60 -5.38
C SER A 54 19.10 -0.09 -5.32
N LEU A 55 18.18 0.71 -5.85
CA LEU A 55 18.27 2.17 -5.85
C LEU A 55 18.02 2.80 -4.48
N THR A 56 17.14 2.24 -3.68
CA THR A 56 16.75 2.81 -2.38
C THR A 56 17.61 2.33 -1.22
N LYS A 57 18.17 1.12 -1.30
CA LYS A 57 18.93 0.47 -0.23
C LYS A 57 20.09 1.30 0.35
N PRO A 58 20.86 2.06 -0.43
CA PRO A 58 21.96 2.89 0.11
C PRO A 58 21.47 3.94 1.13
N THR A 59 20.23 4.39 1.05
CA THR A 59 19.64 5.44 1.90
C THR A 59 18.69 4.90 2.97
N TRP A 60 18.55 3.58 3.13
CA TRP A 60 17.69 2.98 4.15
C TRP A 60 18.09 3.39 5.57
N GLY A 61 19.41 3.58 5.83
CA GLY A 61 19.86 4.07 7.13
C GLY A 61 19.23 5.40 7.52
N ASP A 62 19.11 6.34 6.59
CA ASP A 62 18.46 7.63 6.80
C ASP A 62 16.93 7.49 6.88
N ALA A 63 16.35 6.65 6.04
CA ALA A 63 14.95 6.31 6.11
C ALA A 63 14.56 5.76 7.50
N TYR A 64 15.39 4.89 8.09
CA TYR A 64 15.16 4.35 9.46
C TYR A 64 15.34 5.40 10.56
N ARG A 65 15.97 6.54 10.29
CA ARG A 65 15.99 7.72 11.18
C ARG A 65 14.76 8.63 11.03
N GLY A 66 13.80 8.25 10.18
CA GLY A 66 12.59 9.02 9.93
C GLY A 66 12.78 10.14 8.91
N ILE A 67 13.84 10.09 8.10
CA ILE A 67 14.11 11.07 7.05
C ILE A 67 13.58 10.52 5.72
N TYR A 68 12.68 11.25 5.08
CA TYR A 68 12.22 10.93 3.75
C TYR A 68 13.37 10.93 2.74
N GLN A 69 13.45 9.90 1.94
CA GLN A 69 14.44 9.75 0.91
C GLN A 69 13.76 9.72 -0.46
N VAL A 70 14.41 10.34 -1.43
CA VAL A 70 13.94 10.39 -2.82
C VAL A 70 15.00 9.78 -3.72
N ALA A 71 14.59 8.91 -4.62
CA ALA A 71 15.41 8.37 -5.70
C ALA A 71 14.64 8.48 -7.02
N THR A 72 15.32 8.27 -8.12
CA THR A 72 14.71 8.29 -9.46
C THR A 72 15.03 7.03 -10.25
N VAL A 73 14.10 6.57 -11.05
CA VAL A 73 14.28 5.48 -12.00
C VAL A 73 13.68 5.89 -13.35
N GLY A 74 14.55 6.28 -14.30
CA GLY A 74 14.10 6.95 -15.53
C GLY A 74 13.46 8.30 -15.17
N ASP A 75 12.22 8.48 -15.57
CA ASP A 75 11.37 9.65 -15.34
C ASP A 75 10.45 9.53 -14.10
N LYS A 76 10.57 8.43 -13.35
CA LYS A 76 9.73 8.15 -12.18
C LYS A 76 10.44 8.47 -10.87
N PHE A 77 9.73 9.15 -9.96
CA PHE A 77 10.20 9.34 -8.59
C PHE A 77 9.88 8.14 -7.70
N ILE A 78 10.83 7.81 -6.83
CA ILE A 78 10.69 6.83 -5.76
C ILE A 78 10.83 7.58 -4.45
N VAL A 79 9.80 7.54 -3.60
CA VAL A 79 9.86 8.11 -2.25
C VAL A 79 9.81 6.98 -1.24
N HIS A 80 10.68 7.03 -0.21
CA HIS A 80 10.68 6.01 0.82
C HIS A 80 11.04 6.55 2.20
N ILE A 81 10.49 5.90 3.22
CA ILE A 81 10.74 6.16 4.64
C ILE A 81 10.41 4.90 5.44
N SER A 82 10.98 4.78 6.64
CA SER A 82 10.55 3.73 7.57
C SER A 82 9.49 4.21 8.55
N SER A 83 8.68 3.27 9.01
CA SER A 83 7.82 3.44 10.17
C SER A 83 7.91 2.19 11.05
N GLY A 84 8.56 2.30 12.19
CA GLY A 84 8.93 1.16 13.02
C GLY A 84 9.98 0.28 12.34
N LYS A 85 9.69 -1.01 12.21
CA LYS A 85 10.59 -1.97 11.56
C LYS A 85 10.34 -2.14 10.07
N LEU A 86 9.38 -1.41 9.51
CA LEU A 86 8.95 -1.54 8.13
C LEU A 86 9.41 -0.35 7.29
N LEU A 87 9.82 -0.65 6.08
CA LEU A 87 10.15 0.32 5.06
C LEU A 87 8.97 0.44 4.09
N PHE A 88 8.55 1.65 3.84
CA PHE A 88 7.48 2.03 2.93
C PHE A 88 8.10 2.71 1.72
N ILE A 89 7.89 2.16 0.54
CA ILE A 89 8.46 2.65 -0.73
C ILE A 89 7.31 2.83 -1.71
N ILE A 90 7.17 4.01 -2.28
CA ILE A 90 6.18 4.31 -3.30
C ILE A 90 6.86 4.86 -4.55
N THR A 91 6.41 4.44 -5.73
CA THR A 91 6.87 4.96 -7.01
C THR A 91 5.70 5.59 -7.74
N GLY A 92 5.87 6.82 -8.17
CA GLY A 92 4.92 7.50 -9.05
C GLY A 92 5.10 7.11 -10.51
N SER A 93 4.12 7.43 -11.35
CA SER A 93 4.30 7.49 -12.80
C SER A 93 4.85 8.85 -13.22
N GLU A 94 5.04 9.06 -14.52
CA GLU A 94 5.71 10.22 -15.10
C GLU A 94 5.15 11.60 -14.67
N ASP A 95 3.85 11.66 -14.38
CA ASP A 95 3.16 12.90 -13.99
C ASP A 95 3.10 13.12 -12.45
N CYS A 96 3.90 12.39 -11.68
CA CYS A 96 3.95 12.55 -10.22
C CYS A 96 5.18 13.33 -9.79
N ASP A 97 5.00 14.20 -8.80
CA ASP A 97 6.11 14.80 -8.07
C ASP A 97 6.40 14.04 -6.76
N ASP A 98 7.57 14.30 -6.19
CA ASP A 98 8.01 13.66 -4.95
C ASP A 98 7.23 14.15 -3.73
N PHE A 99 6.73 15.39 -3.71
CA PHE A 99 5.94 15.93 -2.63
C PHE A 99 4.57 15.26 -2.53
N GLY A 100 3.88 15.09 -3.66
CA GLY A 100 2.61 14.39 -3.71
C GLY A 100 2.76 12.91 -3.30
N LEU A 101 3.83 12.24 -3.75
CA LEU A 101 4.12 10.86 -3.34
C LEU A 101 4.41 10.77 -1.84
N LYS A 102 5.10 11.76 -1.26
CA LYS A 102 5.33 11.84 0.18
C LYS A 102 4.01 11.93 0.94
N GLU A 103 3.08 12.79 0.52
CA GLU A 103 1.77 12.94 1.15
C GLU A 103 0.96 11.64 1.14
N VAL A 104 0.97 10.92 0.00
CA VAL A 104 0.36 9.59 -0.10
C VAL A 104 1.00 8.61 0.88
N LEU A 105 2.32 8.59 0.94
CA LEU A 105 3.06 7.69 1.82
C LEU A 105 2.80 7.98 3.30
N GLU A 106 2.73 9.26 3.69
CA GLU A 106 2.33 9.69 5.03
C GLU A 106 0.91 9.21 5.38
N THR A 107 -0.01 9.36 4.45
CA THR A 107 -1.40 8.89 4.61
C THR A 107 -1.44 7.38 4.82
N ILE A 108 -0.72 6.62 3.99
CA ILE A 108 -0.62 5.15 4.14
C ILE A 108 -0.09 4.80 5.53
N ILE A 109 1.01 5.41 5.97
CA ILE A 109 1.62 5.13 7.28
C ILE A 109 0.64 5.45 8.42
N ASN A 110 -0.09 6.57 8.34
CA ASN A 110 -1.06 6.97 9.35
C ASN A 110 -2.25 5.98 9.41
N VAL A 111 -2.78 5.57 8.26
CA VAL A 111 -3.82 4.54 8.18
C VAL A 111 -3.34 3.21 8.75
N PHE A 112 -2.09 2.80 8.48
CA PHE A 112 -1.50 1.60 9.05
C PHE A 112 -1.40 1.69 10.57
N LYS A 113 -0.86 2.78 11.10
CA LYS A 113 -0.75 3.00 12.56
C LYS A 113 -2.12 3.00 13.24
N GLU A 114 -3.09 3.72 12.67
CA GLU A 114 -4.42 3.80 13.26
C GLU A 114 -5.19 2.47 13.16
N THR A 115 -5.04 1.74 12.06
CA THR A 115 -5.65 0.40 11.89
C THR A 115 -5.06 -0.63 12.86
N CYS A 116 -3.74 -0.61 13.06
CA CYS A 116 -3.05 -1.58 13.92
C CYS A 116 -3.20 -1.27 15.41
N TYR A 117 -3.24 0.00 15.79
CA TYR A 117 -3.14 0.41 17.19
C TYR A 117 -4.27 1.33 17.69
N GLY A 118 -5.16 1.76 16.79
CA GLY A 118 -6.21 2.73 17.08
C GLY A 118 -5.67 4.16 17.19
N LYS A 119 -6.56 5.10 17.57
CA LYS A 119 -6.20 6.54 17.65
C LYS A 119 -5.10 6.87 18.68
N LYS A 120 -4.88 6.02 19.69
CA LYS A 120 -3.83 6.19 20.72
C LYS A 120 -2.56 5.43 20.31
N ASN A 121 -1.97 5.78 19.18
CA ASN A 121 -0.83 5.08 18.60
C ASN A 121 0.54 5.71 18.89
N VAL A 122 0.62 6.66 19.82
CA VAL A 122 1.85 7.38 20.15
C VAL A 122 2.93 6.41 20.64
N GLY A 123 4.11 6.44 19.99
CA GLY A 123 5.26 5.61 20.36
C GLY A 123 5.19 4.14 19.93
N LYS A 124 4.10 3.67 19.31
CA LYS A 124 4.01 2.29 18.82
C LYS A 124 4.68 2.14 17.47
N MET A 125 5.46 1.06 17.34
CA MET A 125 6.22 0.75 16.13
C MET A 125 5.49 -0.30 15.30
N LEU A 126 5.35 -0.04 14.00
CA LEU A 126 4.85 -1.04 13.06
C LEU A 126 5.89 -2.16 12.88
N ASP A 127 5.41 -3.38 12.90
CA ASP A 127 6.18 -4.59 12.56
C ASP A 127 5.33 -5.55 11.71
N GLU A 128 5.96 -6.57 11.18
CA GLU A 128 5.32 -7.54 10.30
C GLU A 128 4.15 -8.27 10.98
N GLU A 129 4.30 -8.63 12.25
CA GLU A 129 3.30 -9.42 12.97
C GLU A 129 1.98 -8.65 13.14
N ILE A 130 2.07 -7.37 13.55
CA ILE A 130 0.88 -6.54 13.75
C ILE A 130 0.19 -6.21 12.41
N VAL A 131 0.98 -6.01 11.35
CA VAL A 131 0.46 -5.78 10.00
C VAL A 131 -0.26 -7.02 9.49
N LYS A 132 0.29 -8.21 9.67
CA LYS A 132 -0.37 -9.47 9.31
C LYS A 132 -1.70 -9.68 10.03
N LYS A 133 -1.78 -9.36 11.32
CA LYS A 133 -3.04 -9.43 12.10
C LYS A 133 -4.13 -8.50 11.57
N SER A 134 -3.75 -7.38 10.98
CA SER A 134 -4.67 -6.35 10.47
C SER A 134 -4.80 -6.35 8.95
N PHE A 135 -4.20 -7.32 8.25
CA PHE A 135 -3.96 -7.34 6.81
C PHE A 135 -5.21 -7.00 5.96
N GLY A 136 -6.35 -7.64 6.25
CA GLY A 136 -7.59 -7.40 5.49
C GLY A 136 -8.08 -5.95 5.59
N LYS A 137 -7.99 -5.33 6.78
CA LYS A 137 -8.37 -3.91 6.96
C LYS A 137 -7.38 -2.98 6.26
N LEU A 138 -6.10 -3.31 6.30
CA LEU A 138 -5.05 -2.54 5.63
C LEU A 138 -5.21 -2.58 4.10
N CYS A 139 -5.57 -3.73 3.53
CA CYS A 139 -5.88 -3.83 2.10
C CYS A 139 -7.06 -2.92 1.71
N VAL A 140 -8.15 -2.91 2.49
CA VAL A 140 -9.28 -1.99 2.25
C VAL A 140 -8.83 -0.53 2.36
N GLY A 141 -8.03 -0.19 3.36
CA GLY A 141 -7.46 1.16 3.51
C GLY A 141 -6.62 1.59 2.31
N LEU A 142 -5.77 0.69 1.81
CA LEU A 142 -4.95 0.95 0.61
C LEU A 142 -5.81 1.19 -0.64
N GLU A 143 -6.87 0.39 -0.85
CA GLU A 143 -7.78 0.59 -1.98
C GLU A 143 -8.56 1.92 -1.88
N CYS A 144 -8.85 2.40 -0.65
CA CYS A 144 -9.44 3.73 -0.46
C CYS A 144 -8.47 4.88 -0.74
N ILE A 145 -7.15 4.66 -0.58
CA ILE A 145 -6.11 5.66 -0.85
C ILE A 145 -5.75 5.66 -2.35
N ILE A 146 -5.58 4.48 -2.92
CA ILE A 146 -5.13 4.29 -4.31
C ILE A 146 -6.10 3.32 -5.00
N ASP A 147 -7.04 3.84 -5.77
CA ASP A 147 -7.96 3.05 -6.58
C ASP A 147 -7.40 2.87 -7.99
N GLY A 148 -7.15 1.60 -8.35
CA GLY A 148 -6.66 1.24 -9.69
C GLY A 148 -5.37 1.95 -10.13
N GLY A 149 -4.55 2.44 -9.19
CA GLY A 149 -3.33 3.18 -9.46
C GLY A 149 -3.50 4.70 -9.49
N ILE A 150 -4.67 5.21 -9.19
CA ILE A 150 -4.93 6.65 -9.06
C ILE A 150 -5.14 6.97 -7.58
N VAL A 151 -4.50 8.01 -7.09
CA VAL A 151 -4.76 8.50 -5.73
C VAL A 151 -6.17 9.08 -5.68
N ASP A 152 -7.00 8.48 -4.83
CA ASP A 152 -8.42 8.83 -4.69
C ASP A 152 -8.66 9.68 -3.44
N ASN A 153 -8.25 9.19 -2.26
CA ASN A 153 -8.55 9.86 -1.01
C ASN A 153 -7.37 9.85 -0.04
N LEU A 154 -7.06 11.02 0.53
CA LEU A 154 -6.00 11.19 1.54
C LEU A 154 -6.56 11.54 2.93
N ASN A 155 -7.89 11.56 3.10
CA ASN A 155 -8.50 11.82 4.39
C ASN A 155 -8.51 10.57 5.28
N VAL A 156 -7.60 10.52 6.24
CA VAL A 156 -7.42 9.36 7.15
C VAL A 156 -8.71 9.02 7.89
N GLU A 157 -9.48 10.00 8.36
CA GLU A 157 -10.71 9.73 9.12
C GLU A 157 -11.77 9.04 8.25
N PHE A 158 -11.94 9.49 7.01
CA PHE A 158 -12.83 8.86 6.04
C PHE A 158 -12.39 7.43 5.74
N ILE A 159 -11.10 7.22 5.44
CA ILE A 159 -10.53 5.89 5.16
C ILE A 159 -10.75 4.94 6.34
N MET A 160 -10.52 5.43 7.57
CA MET A 160 -10.72 4.63 8.77
C MET A 160 -12.19 4.25 9.01
N LEU A 161 -13.14 5.04 8.53
CA LEU A 161 -14.56 4.64 8.55
C LEU A 161 -14.84 3.48 7.59
N GLN A 162 -14.20 3.47 6.41
CA GLN A 162 -14.34 2.41 5.41
C GLN A 162 -13.69 1.10 5.87
N THR A 163 -12.56 1.18 6.61
CA THR A 163 -11.87 -0.01 7.12
C THR A 163 -12.60 -0.71 8.28
N LYS A 164 -13.66 -0.12 8.82
CA LYS A 164 -14.53 -0.77 9.81
C LYS A 164 -15.34 -1.87 9.16
N LEU A 165 -14.68 -2.99 8.89
CA LEU A 165 -15.37 -4.20 8.42
C LEU A 165 -16.47 -4.57 9.41
N LYS A 166 -17.69 -4.73 8.93
CA LYS A 166 -18.78 -5.25 9.76
C LYS A 166 -18.39 -6.65 10.20
N ASP A 167 -18.46 -6.91 11.48
CA ASP A 167 -18.29 -8.26 12.03
C ASP A 167 -19.37 -9.17 11.42
N LEU A 168 -18.95 -10.08 10.52
CA LEU A 168 -19.85 -11.03 9.86
C LEU A 168 -20.66 -11.82 10.88
N SER A 169 -20.07 -12.15 12.04
CA SER A 169 -20.77 -12.85 13.13
C SER A 169 -21.88 -11.99 13.75
N LYS A 170 -21.73 -10.68 13.75
CA LYS A 170 -22.76 -9.75 14.20
C LYS A 170 -23.86 -9.60 13.14
N PHE A 171 -23.49 -9.53 11.86
CA PHE A 171 -24.43 -9.49 10.76
C PHE A 171 -25.28 -10.76 10.69
N GLU A 172 -24.68 -11.95 10.82
CA GLU A 172 -25.42 -13.23 10.88
C GLU A 172 -26.36 -13.31 12.09
N ARG A 173 -25.93 -12.83 13.26
CA ARG A 173 -26.78 -12.78 14.46
C ARG A 173 -27.98 -11.85 14.30
N ASP A 174 -27.75 -10.66 13.74
CA ASP A 174 -28.79 -9.67 13.49
C ASP A 174 -29.74 -10.15 12.39
N PHE A 175 -29.23 -10.80 11.35
CA PHE A 175 -29.99 -11.44 10.30
C PHE A 175 -30.88 -12.56 10.88
N LYS A 176 -30.33 -13.49 11.67
CA LYS A 176 -31.07 -14.57 12.34
C LYS A 176 -32.14 -14.04 13.31
N ARG A 177 -31.88 -12.93 14.02
CA ARG A 177 -32.86 -12.27 14.89
C ARG A 177 -34.02 -11.66 14.11
N LYS A 178 -33.75 -11.06 12.96
CA LYS A 178 -34.76 -10.40 12.11
C LYS A 178 -35.70 -11.39 11.44
N TYR A 179 -35.16 -12.55 11.04
CA TYR A 179 -35.94 -13.59 10.36
C TYR A 179 -36.65 -14.59 11.32
N LYS A 180 -36.13 -14.76 12.58
CA LYS A 180 -36.87 -15.56 13.60
C LYS A 180 -38.10 -14.87 14.21
N LYS A 181 -38.29 -13.57 14.02
CA LYS A 181 -39.47 -12.84 14.50
C LYS A 181 -40.65 -12.89 13.53
N ASN A 182 -40.47 -13.47 12.35
CA ASN A 182 -41.48 -13.54 11.29
C ASN A 182 -41.99 -14.97 11.04
N HIS A 183 -41.69 -15.90 11.95
CA HIS A 183 -42.24 -17.25 12.06
C HIS A 183 -42.53 -17.54 13.54
#